data_511949db4e678be85f0e69ed75728b74
#
_entry.id   511949db4e678be85f0e69ed75728b74
#
_cell.length_a   1.000
_cell.length_b   1.000
_cell.length_c   1.000
_cell.angle_alpha   90.00
_cell.angle_beta   90.00
_cell.angle_gamma   90.00
#
_symmetry.space_group_name_H-M   'P 1'
#
loop_
_entity.id
_entity.type
_entity.pdbx_description
1 polymer ?
#
loop_
_entity_poly.entity_id
_entity_poly.type
_entity_poly.pdbx_seq_one_letter_code
_entity_poly.pdbx_strand_id
1 'polypeptide(L)'
;MRTLIARRTQAQQSAPRDPAPSRLTYRAQRLWLTPLFRSLIRVGVPAFVIAGGLGLYASDPGNIQRLQDSVAEMRRSIEDRPEFRVTLMSIEGATPVLAEEVRATLALDFPVSSFDLDLLRLRDRVEEIRAVERAELRVRAGGELAVTITERRPAMIWPAREGVWIVDAGGERVAPLMARPQMTHLPVMSGDGANLAADEAMALFDVARPLGERLRGLVRMGERRWDVVLAEGPRILLPAEDPVTALERVLALHDAQELLDRDVLRVDLRDGERTVLQLTPQALTELRRMRELDETMGEQNG
;
A
#
# COMPACT_ATOMS: atom_id res chain seq x y z
N MET A 1 -3.49 -95.57 95.25
CA MET A 1 -4.44 -95.66 94.15
C MET A 1 -3.84 -94.94 92.95
N ARG A 2 -3.65 -95.65 91.90
CA ARG A 2 -2.89 -95.22 90.67
C ARG A 2 -3.81 -94.52 89.74
N THR A 3 -3.44 -93.27 89.27
CA THR A 3 -4.09 -92.53 88.18
C THR A 3 -3.13 -92.46 87.02
N LEU A 4 -3.52 -93.06 85.89
CA LEU A 4 -2.82 -93.04 84.65
C LEU A 4 -3.00 -91.71 83.90
N ILE A 5 -1.88 -91.08 83.64
CA ILE A 5 -1.86 -89.86 82.80
C ILE A 5 -1.72 -90.27 81.30
N ALA A 6 -2.81 -90.05 80.55
CA ALA A 6 -2.77 -90.23 79.07
C ALA A 6 -2.02 -89.10 78.40
N ARG A 7 -0.94 -89.42 77.69
CA ARG A 7 -0.15 -88.53 76.88
C ARG A 7 -0.87 -88.27 75.51
N ARG A 8 -1.40 -87.13 75.32
CA ARG A 8 -1.96 -86.67 74.03
C ARG A 8 -0.83 -86.33 73.07
N THR A 9 -0.63 -87.09 72.00
CA THR A 9 0.27 -86.80 70.89
C THR A 9 -0.36 -85.71 70.02
N GLN A 10 0.23 -84.56 70.01
CA GLN A 10 -0.13 -83.48 69.08
C GLN A 10 0.38 -83.90 67.71
N ALA A 11 -0.51 -84.10 66.75
CA ALA A 11 -0.23 -84.22 65.37
C ALA A 11 0.28 -82.86 64.79
N GLN A 12 1.53 -82.83 64.38
CA GLN A 12 2.11 -81.68 63.69
C GLN A 12 1.43 -81.50 62.32
N GLN A 13 0.51 -80.52 62.23
CA GLN A 13 0.02 -80.10 60.89
C GLN A 13 1.14 -79.50 60.10
N SER A 14 1.55 -80.16 59.03
CA SER A 14 2.50 -79.62 58.03
C SER A 14 1.84 -78.46 57.33
N ALA A 15 2.43 -77.25 57.50
CA ALA A 15 2.03 -76.06 56.73
C ALA A 15 2.09 -76.34 55.23
N PRO A 16 1.10 -75.88 54.46
CA PRO A 16 1.15 -76.01 53.01
C PRO A 16 2.36 -75.27 52.46
N ARG A 17 3.19 -75.96 51.70
CA ARG A 17 4.30 -75.35 50.96
C ARG A 17 3.74 -74.47 49.91
N ASP A 18 3.99 -73.15 50.04
CA ASP A 18 3.71 -72.17 48.99
C ASP A 18 4.45 -72.54 47.70
N PRO A 19 3.74 -72.81 46.60
CA PRO A 19 4.41 -73.15 45.35
C PRO A 19 5.23 -71.97 44.87
N ALA A 20 6.55 -72.14 44.78
CA ALA A 20 7.47 -71.14 44.30
C ALA A 20 6.98 -70.62 42.94
N PRO A 21 6.81 -69.31 42.71
CA PRO A 21 6.30 -68.76 41.49
C PRO A 21 7.21 -69.17 40.31
N SER A 22 6.61 -69.64 39.24
CA SER A 22 7.36 -70.07 38.05
C SER A 22 8.23 -68.91 37.52
N ARG A 23 9.38 -69.27 36.92
CA ARG A 23 10.32 -68.26 36.38
C ARG A 23 9.63 -67.31 35.39
N LEU A 24 8.55 -67.73 34.75
CA LEU A 24 7.73 -66.92 33.82
C LEU A 24 6.88 -65.90 34.58
N THR A 25 6.24 -66.33 35.68
CA THR A 25 5.39 -65.41 36.50
C THR A 25 6.23 -64.35 37.18
N TYR A 26 7.44 -64.67 37.65
CA TYR A 26 8.38 -63.68 38.23
C TYR A 26 8.86 -62.67 37.17
N ARG A 27 9.17 -63.11 35.95
CA ARG A 27 9.55 -62.18 34.84
C ARG A 27 8.38 -61.28 34.43
N ALA A 28 7.19 -61.80 34.36
CA ALA A 28 5.99 -61.05 34.03
C ALA A 28 5.69 -59.96 35.12
N GLN A 29 5.74 -60.33 36.40
CA GLN A 29 5.57 -59.38 37.52
C GLN A 29 6.65 -58.27 37.52
N ARG A 30 7.90 -58.59 37.21
CA ARG A 30 8.99 -57.61 37.12
C ARG A 30 8.75 -56.63 35.96
N LEU A 31 8.29 -57.09 34.81
CA LEU A 31 7.93 -56.25 33.67
C LEU A 31 6.75 -55.32 34.02
N TRP A 32 5.72 -55.80 34.72
CA TRP A 32 4.56 -55.00 35.15
C TRP A 32 4.93 -53.92 36.20
N LEU A 33 6.03 -54.09 36.95
CA LEU A 33 6.49 -53.11 37.91
C LEU A 33 7.33 -51.99 37.29
N THR A 34 7.84 -52.17 36.04
CA THR A 34 8.58 -51.14 35.37
C THR A 34 7.68 -50.02 34.85
N PRO A 35 7.90 -48.72 35.22
CA PRO A 35 7.04 -47.60 34.80
C PRO A 35 6.99 -47.44 33.29
N LEU A 36 8.09 -47.71 32.57
CA LEU A 36 8.15 -47.69 31.10
C LEU A 36 7.20 -48.70 30.46
N PHE A 37 7.12 -49.92 31.02
CA PHE A 37 6.25 -50.96 30.46
C PHE A 37 4.79 -50.64 30.65
N ARG A 38 4.42 -50.05 31.82
CA ARG A 38 3.02 -49.57 32.04
C ARG A 38 2.68 -48.42 31.09
N SER A 39 3.60 -47.46 30.82
CA SER A 39 3.37 -46.38 29.88
C SER A 39 3.24 -46.92 28.45
N LEU A 40 4.11 -47.88 28.07
CA LEU A 40 4.02 -48.53 26.76
C LEU A 40 2.65 -49.22 26.53
N ILE A 41 2.15 -49.97 27.55
CA ILE A 41 0.85 -50.64 27.44
C ILE A 41 -0.31 -49.65 27.48
N ARG A 42 -0.26 -48.62 28.37
CA ARG A 42 -1.38 -47.68 28.53
C ARG A 42 -1.49 -46.67 27.36
N VAL A 43 -0.37 -46.27 26.79
CA VAL A 43 -0.33 -45.23 25.76
C VAL A 43 0.15 -45.81 24.43
N GLY A 44 1.24 -46.57 24.44
CA GLY A 44 1.88 -47.06 23.23
C GLY A 44 1.03 -48.07 22.44
N VAL A 45 0.41 -49.05 23.14
CA VAL A 45 -0.46 -50.02 22.47
C VAL A 45 -1.71 -49.38 21.89
N PRO A 46 -2.50 -48.54 22.65
CA PRO A 46 -3.62 -47.84 22.04
C PRO A 46 -3.19 -46.89 20.89
N ALA A 47 -2.10 -46.16 21.06
CA ALA A 47 -1.58 -45.32 20.01
C ALA A 47 -1.19 -46.11 18.74
N PHE A 48 -0.54 -47.26 18.91
CA PHE A 48 -0.19 -48.16 17.81
C PHE A 48 -1.42 -48.77 17.12
N VAL A 49 -2.44 -49.17 17.90
CA VAL A 49 -3.71 -49.67 17.37
C VAL A 49 -4.42 -48.57 16.58
N ILE A 50 -4.47 -47.34 17.14
CA ILE A 50 -5.09 -46.19 16.44
C ILE A 50 -4.30 -45.86 15.16
N ALA A 51 -2.97 -45.76 15.25
CA ALA A 51 -2.13 -45.50 14.09
C ALA A 51 -2.22 -46.60 13.03
N GLY A 52 -2.22 -47.85 13.45
CA GLY A 52 -2.39 -49.01 12.57
C GLY A 52 -3.77 -49.03 11.94
N GLY A 53 -4.83 -48.76 12.70
CA GLY A 53 -6.19 -48.65 12.19
C GLY A 53 -6.37 -47.52 11.21
N LEU A 54 -5.80 -46.31 11.51
CA LEU A 54 -5.74 -45.18 10.59
C LEU A 54 -4.93 -45.52 9.32
N GLY A 55 -3.79 -46.17 9.48
CA GLY A 55 -2.95 -46.62 8.36
C GLY A 55 -3.68 -47.60 7.44
N LEU A 56 -4.35 -48.62 8.01
CA LEU A 56 -5.18 -49.58 7.25
C LEU A 56 -6.36 -48.87 6.59
N TYR A 57 -7.03 -47.97 7.27
CA TYR A 57 -8.15 -47.18 6.71
C TYR A 57 -7.68 -46.29 5.54
N ALA A 58 -6.51 -45.64 5.70
CA ALA A 58 -5.89 -44.80 4.68
C ALA A 58 -5.22 -45.61 3.55
N SER A 59 -4.99 -46.90 3.71
CA SER A 59 -4.44 -47.75 2.66
C SER A 59 -5.47 -48.12 1.61
N ASP A 60 -6.75 -47.97 1.89
CA ASP A 60 -7.82 -48.15 0.92
C ASP A 60 -8.09 -46.84 0.15
N PRO A 61 -7.79 -46.78 -1.17
CA PRO A 61 -8.03 -45.58 -1.98
C PRO A 61 -9.49 -45.12 -1.96
N GLY A 62 -10.44 -46.05 -1.80
CA GLY A 62 -11.86 -45.75 -1.70
C GLY A 62 -12.23 -44.99 -0.43
N ASN A 63 -11.53 -45.21 0.70
CA ASN A 63 -11.79 -44.52 1.94
C ASN A 63 -11.24 -43.10 1.92
N ILE A 64 -10.06 -42.91 1.32
CA ILE A 64 -9.48 -41.55 1.12
C ILE A 64 -10.41 -40.73 0.24
N GLN A 65 -10.92 -41.34 -0.86
CA GLN A 65 -11.81 -40.65 -1.79
C GLN A 65 -13.14 -40.28 -1.11
N ARG A 66 -13.74 -41.19 -0.31
CA ARG A 66 -14.94 -40.86 0.51
C ARG A 66 -14.71 -39.74 1.49
N LEU A 67 -13.53 -39.70 2.14
CA LEU A 67 -13.17 -38.61 3.06
C LEU A 67 -13.05 -37.26 2.31
N GLN A 68 -12.38 -37.27 1.15
CA GLN A 68 -12.27 -36.09 0.30
C GLN A 68 -13.63 -35.63 -0.22
N ASP A 69 -14.48 -36.57 -0.64
CA ASP A 69 -15.83 -36.26 -1.09
C ASP A 69 -16.69 -35.68 0.06
N SER A 70 -16.58 -36.26 1.26
CA SER A 70 -17.31 -35.75 2.44
C SER A 70 -16.86 -34.36 2.86
N VAL A 71 -15.55 -34.09 2.80
CA VAL A 71 -14.98 -32.74 3.08
C VAL A 71 -15.43 -31.76 2.02
N ALA A 72 -15.40 -32.17 0.74
CA ALA A 72 -15.86 -31.36 -0.38
C ALA A 72 -17.37 -31.05 -0.28
N GLU A 73 -18.17 -32.04 0.12
CA GLU A 73 -19.62 -31.88 0.29
C GLU A 73 -19.96 -30.99 1.49
N MET A 74 -19.23 -31.14 2.59
CA MET A 74 -19.36 -30.26 3.75
C MET A 74 -18.97 -28.82 3.41
N ARG A 75 -17.88 -28.65 2.65
CA ARG A 75 -17.45 -27.34 2.15
C ARG A 75 -18.53 -26.72 1.25
N ARG A 76 -19.04 -27.45 0.26
CA ARG A 76 -20.14 -27.00 -0.61
C ARG A 76 -21.38 -26.63 0.19
N SER A 77 -21.76 -27.43 1.20
CA SER A 77 -22.94 -27.15 2.03
C SER A 77 -22.81 -25.88 2.87
N ILE A 78 -21.57 -25.45 3.15
CA ILE A 78 -21.29 -24.17 3.82
C ILE A 78 -21.28 -23.04 2.79
N GLU A 79 -20.61 -23.25 1.65
CA GLU A 79 -20.49 -22.27 0.55
C GLU A 79 -21.86 -21.93 -0.08
N ASP A 80 -22.77 -22.91 -0.14
CA ASP A 80 -24.11 -22.75 -0.71
C ASP A 80 -25.12 -22.11 0.25
N ARG A 81 -24.75 -21.83 1.50
CA ARG A 81 -25.65 -21.13 2.43
C ARG A 81 -25.91 -19.72 1.95
N PRO A 82 -27.16 -19.25 1.95
CA PRO A 82 -27.53 -17.91 1.50
C PRO A 82 -26.73 -16.79 2.19
N GLU A 83 -26.29 -17.05 3.41
CA GLU A 83 -25.54 -16.12 4.27
C GLU A 83 -24.11 -15.82 3.72
N PHE A 84 -23.55 -16.77 2.95
CA PHE A 84 -22.22 -16.65 2.35
C PHE A 84 -22.23 -16.36 0.84
N ARG A 85 -23.42 -16.18 0.26
CA ARG A 85 -23.55 -15.82 -1.15
C ARG A 85 -23.63 -14.32 -1.32
N VAL A 86 -22.69 -13.76 -2.06
CA VAL A 86 -22.71 -12.36 -2.47
C VAL A 86 -23.62 -12.23 -3.67
N THR A 87 -24.65 -11.39 -3.54
CA THR A 87 -25.72 -11.22 -4.55
C THR A 87 -25.72 -9.87 -5.22
N LEU A 88 -25.06 -8.88 -4.60
CA LEU A 88 -24.99 -7.52 -5.12
C LEU A 88 -23.65 -6.86 -4.76
N MET A 89 -23.30 -5.83 -5.51
CA MET A 89 -22.14 -4.99 -5.25
C MET A 89 -22.59 -3.53 -5.11
N SER A 90 -22.18 -2.88 -4.01
CA SER A 90 -22.30 -1.43 -3.83
C SER A 90 -20.94 -0.78 -4.02
N ILE A 91 -20.93 0.39 -4.67
CA ILE A 91 -19.73 1.21 -4.86
C ILE A 91 -19.99 2.57 -4.23
N GLU A 92 -19.16 2.93 -3.27
CA GLU A 92 -19.26 4.19 -2.52
C GLU A 92 -17.99 5.03 -2.74
N GLY A 93 -18.12 6.36 -2.77
CA GLY A 93 -16.97 7.28 -2.87
C GLY A 93 -16.44 7.53 -4.29
N ALA A 94 -17.08 6.96 -5.32
CA ALA A 94 -16.72 7.15 -6.72
C ALA A 94 -17.79 7.96 -7.46
N THR A 95 -17.35 8.75 -8.45
CA THR A 95 -18.26 9.35 -9.42
C THR A 95 -19.01 8.28 -10.22
N PRO A 96 -20.20 8.56 -10.79
CA PRO A 96 -20.94 7.56 -11.56
C PRO A 96 -20.13 6.93 -12.69
N VAL A 97 -19.29 7.71 -13.36
CA VAL A 97 -18.44 7.24 -14.47
C VAL A 97 -17.37 6.26 -13.94
N LEU A 98 -16.70 6.59 -12.85
CA LEU A 98 -15.71 5.74 -12.24
C LEU A 98 -16.35 4.47 -11.65
N ALA A 99 -17.54 4.58 -11.06
CA ALA A 99 -18.26 3.42 -10.55
C ALA A 99 -18.59 2.39 -11.65
N GLU A 100 -18.95 2.84 -12.85
CA GLU A 100 -19.16 1.94 -13.99
C GLU A 100 -17.86 1.30 -14.48
N GLU A 101 -16.75 2.05 -14.51
CA GLU A 101 -15.43 1.52 -14.85
C GLU A 101 -14.98 0.46 -13.85
N VAL A 102 -15.20 0.70 -12.54
CA VAL A 102 -14.92 -0.29 -11.47
C VAL A 102 -15.75 -1.56 -11.66
N ARG A 103 -17.07 -1.42 -11.97
CA ARG A 103 -17.92 -2.59 -12.25
C ARG A 103 -17.41 -3.40 -13.44
N ALA A 104 -17.06 -2.72 -14.51
CA ALA A 104 -16.54 -3.36 -15.71
C ALA A 104 -15.20 -4.05 -15.46
N THR A 105 -14.32 -3.44 -14.63
CA THR A 105 -13.01 -3.98 -14.27
C THR A 105 -13.15 -5.21 -13.38
N LEU A 106 -14.04 -5.20 -12.41
CA LEU A 106 -14.27 -6.34 -11.52
C LEU A 106 -14.93 -7.51 -12.25
N ALA A 107 -15.88 -7.23 -13.17
CA ALA A 107 -16.58 -8.20 -14.02
C ALA A 107 -17.07 -9.43 -13.24
N LEU A 108 -17.73 -9.21 -12.09
CA LEU A 108 -18.23 -10.28 -11.23
C LEU A 108 -19.65 -10.68 -11.64
N ASP A 109 -19.85 -11.98 -11.86
CA ASP A 109 -21.16 -12.58 -12.13
C ASP A 109 -21.81 -12.97 -10.79
N PHE A 110 -22.85 -12.28 -10.40
CA PHE A 110 -23.60 -12.58 -9.18
C PHE A 110 -24.75 -13.55 -9.45
N PRO A 111 -25.04 -14.46 -8.50
CA PRO A 111 -24.46 -14.62 -7.17
C PRO A 111 -23.16 -15.45 -7.15
N VAL A 112 -22.20 -15.05 -6.32
CA VAL A 112 -20.90 -15.71 -6.15
C VAL A 112 -20.67 -16.06 -4.67
N SER A 113 -19.94 -17.13 -4.38
CA SER A 113 -19.56 -17.47 -3.00
C SER A 113 -18.54 -16.46 -2.44
N SER A 114 -18.73 -16.00 -1.20
CA SER A 114 -17.78 -15.12 -0.54
C SER A 114 -16.40 -15.77 -0.34
N PHE A 115 -16.33 -17.10 -0.34
CA PHE A 115 -15.08 -17.86 -0.22
C PHE A 115 -14.29 -17.91 -1.54
N ASP A 116 -14.97 -17.72 -2.69
CA ASP A 116 -14.35 -17.68 -4.01
C ASP A 116 -13.84 -16.27 -4.38
N LEU A 117 -14.22 -15.25 -3.58
CA LEU A 117 -13.78 -13.88 -3.80
C LEU A 117 -12.41 -13.62 -3.17
N ASP A 118 -11.38 -13.51 -3.99
CA ASP A 118 -10.06 -13.02 -3.57
C ASP A 118 -10.10 -11.48 -3.50
N LEU A 119 -10.52 -10.96 -2.35
CA LEU A 119 -10.68 -9.50 -2.13
C LEU A 119 -9.38 -8.74 -2.33
N LEU A 120 -8.21 -9.35 -2.09
CA LEU A 120 -6.92 -8.69 -2.29
C LEU A 120 -6.65 -8.49 -3.78
N ARG A 121 -6.83 -9.52 -4.59
CA ARG A 121 -6.68 -9.41 -6.05
C ARG A 121 -7.72 -8.47 -6.68
N LEU A 122 -8.95 -8.49 -6.18
CA LEU A 122 -10.00 -7.58 -6.66
C LEU A 122 -9.65 -6.12 -6.31
N ARG A 123 -9.13 -5.87 -5.10
CA ARG A 123 -8.64 -4.55 -4.70
C ARG A 123 -7.52 -4.08 -5.62
N ASP A 124 -6.49 -4.91 -5.81
CA ASP A 124 -5.34 -4.56 -6.65
C ASP A 124 -5.77 -4.22 -8.07
N ARG A 125 -6.73 -4.97 -8.65
CA ARG A 125 -7.31 -4.65 -9.96
C ARG A 125 -8.06 -3.32 -10.00
N VAL A 126 -8.76 -2.95 -8.93
CA VAL A 126 -9.45 -1.65 -8.84
C VAL A 126 -8.43 -0.52 -8.70
N GLU A 127 -7.36 -0.72 -7.92
CA GLU A 127 -6.29 0.26 -7.73
C GLU A 127 -5.40 0.44 -8.98
N GLU A 128 -5.43 -0.46 -9.97
CA GLU A 128 -4.85 -0.27 -11.30
C GLU A 128 -5.57 0.81 -12.14
N ILE A 129 -6.83 1.16 -11.79
CA ILE A 129 -7.57 2.24 -12.43
C ILE A 129 -6.95 3.57 -12.00
N ARG A 130 -6.44 4.34 -12.94
CA ARG A 130 -5.68 5.58 -12.68
C ARG A 130 -6.42 6.60 -11.82
N ALA A 131 -7.72 6.70 -11.98
CA ALA A 131 -8.57 7.62 -11.21
C ALA A 131 -8.79 7.17 -9.76
N VAL A 132 -8.37 5.95 -9.39
CA VAL A 132 -8.47 5.42 -8.04
C VAL A 132 -7.16 5.68 -7.29
N GLU A 133 -7.27 6.31 -6.13
CA GLU A 133 -6.15 6.49 -5.20
C GLU A 133 -6.05 5.30 -4.26
N ARG A 134 -7.21 4.81 -3.77
CA ARG A 134 -7.32 3.66 -2.86
C ARG A 134 -8.66 2.99 -3.01
N ALA A 135 -8.67 1.66 -2.84
CA ALA A 135 -9.88 0.87 -2.79
C ALA A 135 -9.93 -0.02 -1.53
N GLU A 136 -11.07 -0.09 -0.89
CA GLU A 136 -11.36 -1.03 0.19
C GLU A 136 -12.54 -1.91 -0.20
N LEU A 137 -12.35 -3.23 -0.18
CA LEU A 137 -13.36 -4.22 -0.51
C LEU A 137 -13.71 -5.05 0.73
N ARG A 138 -15.00 -5.14 1.04
CA ARG A 138 -15.49 -5.91 2.18
C ARG A 138 -16.79 -6.62 1.82
N VAL A 139 -16.93 -7.86 2.26
CA VAL A 139 -18.23 -8.53 2.23
C VAL A 139 -19.00 -8.17 3.51
N ARG A 140 -20.15 -7.53 3.34
CA ARG A 140 -21.07 -7.19 4.45
C ARG A 140 -22.08 -8.32 4.69
N ALA A 141 -22.60 -8.38 5.91
CA ALA A 141 -23.70 -9.27 6.23
C ALA A 141 -24.89 -8.98 5.30
N GLY A 142 -25.53 -10.04 4.80
CA GLY A 142 -26.61 -9.92 3.82
C GLY A 142 -26.16 -10.13 2.38
N GLY A 143 -24.90 -10.51 2.12
CA GLY A 143 -24.43 -10.86 0.79
C GLY A 143 -24.14 -9.65 -0.12
N GLU A 144 -23.65 -8.59 0.45
CA GLU A 144 -23.25 -7.38 -0.27
C GLU A 144 -21.72 -7.26 -0.33
N LEU A 145 -21.17 -7.14 -1.53
CA LEU A 145 -19.78 -6.71 -1.74
C LEU A 145 -19.74 -5.17 -1.72
N ALA A 146 -19.30 -4.61 -0.60
CA ALA A 146 -19.08 -3.17 -0.48
C ALA A 146 -17.69 -2.82 -0.99
N VAL A 147 -17.63 -1.94 -1.98
CA VAL A 147 -16.42 -1.38 -2.58
C VAL A 147 -16.39 0.11 -2.25
N THR A 148 -15.47 0.50 -1.36
CA THR A 148 -15.27 1.90 -1.00
C THR A 148 -14.06 2.44 -1.76
N ILE A 149 -14.28 3.48 -2.57
CA ILE A 149 -13.28 4.09 -3.43
C ILE A 149 -12.87 5.45 -2.86
N THR A 150 -11.57 5.69 -2.80
CA THR A 150 -11.03 7.04 -2.69
C THR A 150 -10.59 7.47 -4.08
N GLU A 151 -11.32 8.43 -4.65
CA GLU A 151 -11.04 8.96 -5.98
C GLU A 151 -9.84 9.90 -5.93
N ARG A 152 -8.91 9.73 -6.86
CA ARG A 152 -7.71 10.55 -6.98
C ARG A 152 -8.07 11.98 -7.37
N ARG A 153 -7.55 12.96 -6.64
CA ARG A 153 -7.90 14.37 -6.83
C ARG A 153 -6.98 15.03 -7.85
N PRO A 154 -7.51 15.59 -8.94
CA PRO A 154 -6.76 16.42 -9.86
C PRO A 154 -6.10 17.61 -9.17
N ALA A 155 -4.79 17.82 -9.38
CA ALA A 155 -4.06 18.93 -8.80
C ALA A 155 -3.37 19.81 -9.84
N MET A 156 -2.81 19.20 -10.92
CA MET A 156 -2.03 19.90 -11.92
C MET A 156 -2.25 19.33 -13.31
N ILE A 157 -1.91 20.13 -14.32
CA ILE A 157 -1.83 19.70 -15.73
C ILE A 157 -0.35 19.51 -16.08
N TRP A 158 -0.03 18.34 -16.64
CA TRP A 158 1.31 17.98 -17.07
C TRP A 158 1.33 17.63 -18.57
N PRO A 159 1.82 18.55 -19.43
CA PRO A 159 2.17 18.23 -20.82
C PRO A 159 3.42 17.34 -20.85
N ALA A 160 3.24 16.06 -21.16
CA ALA A 160 4.28 15.07 -21.37
C ALA A 160 4.49 14.85 -22.88
N ARG A 161 5.51 14.06 -23.25
CA ARG A 161 5.82 13.76 -24.67
C ARG A 161 4.70 12.98 -25.37
N GLU A 162 4.03 12.11 -24.63
CA GLU A 162 2.95 11.25 -25.12
C GLU A 162 1.55 11.90 -25.04
N GLY A 163 1.42 13.11 -24.55
CA GLY A 163 0.16 13.82 -24.43
C GLY A 163 0.05 14.70 -23.21
N VAL A 164 -1.11 15.28 -23.00
CA VAL A 164 -1.37 16.13 -21.84
C VAL A 164 -2.13 15.32 -20.79
N TRP A 165 -1.62 15.32 -19.57
CA TRP A 165 -2.15 14.57 -18.46
C TRP A 165 -2.63 15.47 -17.34
N ILE A 166 -3.70 15.06 -16.69
CA ILE A 166 -4.07 15.55 -15.37
C ILE A 166 -3.35 14.65 -14.37
N VAL A 167 -2.65 15.27 -13.42
CA VAL A 167 -1.96 14.58 -12.34
C VAL A 167 -2.46 15.06 -10.98
N ASP A 168 -2.32 14.21 -9.98
CA ASP A 168 -2.60 14.58 -8.60
C ASP A 168 -1.41 15.33 -7.95
N ALA A 169 -1.53 15.64 -6.66
CA ALA A 169 -0.49 16.34 -5.91
C ALA A 169 0.82 15.54 -5.79
N GLY A 170 0.77 14.21 -5.85
CA GLY A 170 1.94 13.32 -5.86
C GLY A 170 2.53 13.08 -7.25
N GLY A 171 1.94 13.65 -8.31
CA GLY A 171 2.40 13.51 -9.69
C GLY A 171 1.92 12.23 -10.39
N GLU A 172 1.02 11.48 -9.77
CA GLU A 172 0.40 10.31 -10.39
C GLU A 172 -0.66 10.73 -11.42
N ARG A 173 -0.72 10.00 -12.53
CA ARG A 173 -1.64 10.29 -13.63
C ARG A 173 -3.06 9.91 -13.26
N VAL A 174 -3.96 10.89 -13.29
CA VAL A 174 -5.40 10.70 -13.04
C VAL A 174 -6.14 10.36 -14.33
N ALA A 175 -6.00 11.23 -15.35
CA ALA A 175 -6.67 11.08 -16.64
C ALA A 175 -5.92 11.83 -17.75
N PRO A 176 -6.05 11.41 -19.03
CA PRO A 176 -5.60 12.21 -20.15
C PRO A 176 -6.52 13.44 -20.31
N LEU A 177 -5.93 14.60 -20.57
CA LEU A 177 -6.69 15.82 -20.85
C LEU A 177 -7.07 15.84 -22.33
N MET A 178 -8.29 15.40 -22.64
CA MET A 178 -8.80 15.35 -24.02
C MET A 178 -9.31 16.70 -24.53
N ALA A 179 -9.77 17.58 -23.63
CA ALA A 179 -10.24 18.91 -23.96
C ALA A 179 -9.91 19.93 -22.87
N ARG A 180 -9.21 20.99 -23.23
CA ARG A 180 -8.74 22.04 -22.30
C ARG A 180 -9.82 22.85 -21.57
N PRO A 181 -11.07 23.01 -22.05
CA PRO A 181 -12.04 23.91 -21.41
C PRO A 181 -12.50 23.52 -20.03
N GLN A 182 -12.35 22.25 -19.64
CA GLN A 182 -12.97 21.76 -18.40
C GLN A 182 -12.08 21.92 -17.15
N MET A 183 -10.78 22.22 -17.30
CA MET A 183 -9.81 22.27 -16.18
C MET A 183 -8.83 23.44 -16.29
N THR A 184 -9.26 24.57 -16.80
CA THR A 184 -8.44 25.79 -16.96
C THR A 184 -7.95 26.39 -15.64
N HIS A 185 -8.54 25.99 -14.53
CA HIS A 185 -8.17 26.45 -13.19
C HIS A 185 -6.97 25.70 -12.59
N LEU A 186 -6.57 24.55 -13.17
CA LEU A 186 -5.44 23.80 -12.65
C LEU A 186 -4.12 24.41 -13.14
N PRO A 187 -3.12 24.54 -12.25
CA PRO A 187 -1.80 25.03 -12.62
C PRO A 187 -1.10 24.05 -13.56
N VAL A 188 -0.22 24.59 -14.41
CA VAL A 188 0.51 23.82 -15.41
C VAL A 188 1.95 23.65 -14.99
N MET A 189 2.40 22.41 -14.85
CA MET A 189 3.83 22.08 -14.77
C MET A 189 4.27 21.35 -16.03
N SER A 190 5.46 21.57 -16.51
CA SER A 190 5.99 20.94 -17.73
C SER A 190 7.46 20.56 -17.58
N GLY A 191 7.94 19.78 -18.53
CA GLY A 191 9.32 19.29 -18.55
C GLY A 191 9.44 17.80 -18.23
N ASP A 192 10.58 17.23 -18.63
CA ASP A 192 10.88 15.83 -18.34
C ASP A 192 11.08 15.65 -16.82
N GLY A 193 10.49 14.60 -16.25
CA GLY A 193 10.56 14.31 -14.81
C GLY A 193 9.80 15.29 -13.91
N ALA A 194 8.97 16.21 -14.46
CA ALA A 194 8.21 17.16 -13.67
C ALA A 194 7.23 16.47 -12.72
N ASN A 195 6.58 15.41 -13.17
CA ASN A 195 5.67 14.63 -12.33
C ASN A 195 6.36 13.94 -11.15
N LEU A 196 7.63 13.55 -11.29
CA LEU A 196 8.39 12.93 -10.19
C LEU A 196 8.78 13.93 -9.08
N ALA A 197 8.60 15.22 -9.33
CA ALA A 197 8.84 16.30 -8.37
C ALA A 197 7.58 17.17 -8.18
N ALA A 198 6.41 16.51 -8.18
CA ALA A 198 5.12 17.18 -8.05
C ALA A 198 4.96 17.89 -6.71
N ASP A 199 5.45 17.30 -5.62
CA ASP A 199 5.42 17.92 -4.29
C ASP A 199 6.18 19.26 -4.28
N GLU A 200 7.36 19.31 -4.94
CA GLU A 200 8.15 20.53 -5.08
C GLU A 200 7.42 21.57 -5.95
N ALA A 201 6.77 21.11 -7.04
CA ALA A 201 5.95 21.97 -7.88
C ALA A 201 4.75 22.54 -7.11
N MET A 202 4.08 21.74 -6.28
CA MET A 202 2.98 22.21 -5.44
C MET A 202 3.42 23.27 -4.45
N ALA A 203 4.56 23.06 -3.77
CA ALA A 203 5.14 24.07 -2.86
C ALA A 203 5.45 25.38 -3.59
N LEU A 204 6.00 25.30 -4.81
CA LEU A 204 6.26 26.47 -5.63
C LEU A 204 4.98 27.17 -6.09
N PHE A 205 3.93 26.43 -6.46
CA PHE A 205 2.63 27.02 -6.80
C PHE A 205 1.99 27.72 -5.61
N ASP A 206 2.14 27.16 -4.40
CA ASP A 206 1.64 27.78 -3.18
C ASP A 206 2.29 29.13 -2.90
N VAL A 207 3.62 29.21 -3.05
CA VAL A 207 4.37 30.46 -2.91
C VAL A 207 4.04 31.45 -4.04
N ALA A 208 3.86 30.94 -5.25
CA ALA A 208 3.55 31.75 -6.43
C ALA A 208 2.10 32.30 -6.47
N ARG A 209 1.23 31.96 -5.51
CA ARG A 209 -0.17 32.44 -5.47
C ARG A 209 -0.33 33.97 -5.63
N PRO A 210 0.54 34.83 -5.07
CA PRO A 210 0.42 36.27 -5.26
C PRO A 210 0.52 36.72 -6.71
N LEU A 211 1.16 35.91 -7.58
CA LEU A 211 1.25 36.22 -9.01
C LEU A 211 -0.09 36.08 -9.75
N GLY A 212 -1.05 35.33 -9.19
CA GLY A 212 -2.38 35.21 -9.76
C GLY A 212 -2.38 34.78 -11.26
N GLU A 213 -3.09 35.52 -12.09
CA GLU A 213 -3.21 35.26 -13.53
C GLU A 213 -1.90 35.50 -14.30
N ARG A 214 -0.92 36.17 -13.70
CA ARG A 214 0.42 36.35 -14.28
C ARG A 214 1.20 35.05 -14.35
N LEU A 215 0.92 34.08 -13.45
CA LEU A 215 1.58 32.79 -13.45
C LEU A 215 1.04 31.92 -14.58
N ARG A 216 1.86 31.62 -15.58
CA ARG A 216 1.53 30.69 -16.68
C ARG A 216 1.79 29.23 -16.30
N GLY A 217 2.85 28.98 -15.52
CA GLY A 217 3.21 27.65 -15.06
C GLY A 217 4.65 27.51 -14.64
N LEU A 218 5.01 26.27 -14.29
CA LEU A 218 6.37 25.87 -13.93
C LEU A 218 6.96 24.96 -15.00
N VAL A 219 8.27 25.08 -15.25
CA VAL A 219 9.00 24.24 -16.20
C VAL A 219 10.16 23.56 -15.50
N ARG A 220 10.15 22.24 -15.44
CA ARG A 220 11.26 21.43 -14.91
C ARG A 220 12.40 21.42 -15.94
N MET A 221 13.58 21.90 -15.54
CA MET A 221 14.74 22.03 -16.40
C MET A 221 15.83 21.03 -16.00
N GLY A 222 16.12 20.09 -16.93
CA GLY A 222 17.14 19.06 -16.72
C GLY A 222 16.87 18.18 -15.52
N GLU A 223 15.60 17.93 -15.22
CA GLU A 223 15.10 17.07 -14.12
C GLU A 223 15.56 17.48 -12.71
N ARG A 224 16.06 18.71 -12.54
CA ARG A 224 16.65 19.13 -11.25
C ARG A 224 16.28 20.52 -10.75
N ARG A 225 15.80 21.44 -11.59
CA ARG A 225 15.47 22.79 -11.19
C ARG A 225 14.19 23.27 -11.87
N TRP A 226 13.62 24.35 -11.37
CA TRP A 226 12.40 24.91 -11.89
C TRP A 226 12.64 26.33 -12.47
N ASP A 227 11.95 26.60 -13.55
CA ASP A 227 11.77 27.94 -14.06
C ASP A 227 10.31 28.32 -13.88
N VAL A 228 10.04 29.52 -13.33
CA VAL A 228 8.70 30.09 -13.27
C VAL A 228 8.46 30.88 -14.54
N VAL A 229 7.39 30.55 -15.23
CA VAL A 229 7.00 31.19 -16.48
C VAL A 229 5.79 32.07 -16.21
N LEU A 230 5.92 33.36 -16.53
CA LEU A 230 4.83 34.34 -16.45
C LEU A 230 4.15 34.49 -17.81
N ALA A 231 2.88 34.91 -17.82
CA ALA A 231 2.14 35.23 -19.04
C ALA A 231 2.77 36.45 -19.75
N GLU A 232 3.12 37.45 -18.94
CA GLU A 232 3.84 38.64 -19.32
C GLU A 232 4.92 38.93 -18.27
N GLY A 233 6.10 39.42 -18.70
CA GLY A 233 7.22 39.72 -17.81
C GLY A 233 8.39 38.73 -17.92
N PRO A 234 9.31 38.78 -16.95
CA PRO A 234 10.52 37.97 -16.98
C PRO A 234 10.27 36.50 -16.67
N ARG A 235 11.13 35.63 -17.21
CA ARG A 235 11.26 34.25 -16.77
C ARG A 235 12.12 34.20 -15.51
N ILE A 236 11.68 33.53 -14.45
CA ILE A 236 12.42 33.40 -13.19
C ILE A 236 13.09 32.02 -13.18
N LEU A 237 14.41 31.99 -13.12
CA LEU A 237 15.21 30.77 -13.07
C LEU A 237 15.59 30.48 -11.63
N LEU A 238 15.05 29.38 -11.08
CA LEU A 238 15.28 29.00 -9.70
C LEU A 238 16.53 28.08 -9.57
N PRO A 239 17.22 28.10 -8.43
CA PRO A 239 18.29 27.16 -8.14
C PRO A 239 17.75 25.73 -7.99
N ALA A 240 18.65 24.75 -8.00
CA ALA A 240 18.29 23.35 -7.75
C ALA A 240 18.08 23.07 -6.26
N GLU A 241 18.74 23.82 -5.40
CA GLU A 241 18.63 23.74 -3.96
C GLU A 241 17.78 24.89 -3.45
N ASP A 242 16.81 24.59 -2.58
CA ASP A 242 15.90 25.54 -1.96
C ASP A 242 15.20 26.54 -2.92
N PRO A 243 14.52 26.03 -3.98
CA PRO A 243 13.86 26.86 -4.97
C PRO A 243 12.69 27.68 -4.39
N VAL A 244 12.07 27.20 -3.32
CA VAL A 244 10.95 27.86 -2.64
C VAL A 244 11.39 29.18 -2.04
N THR A 245 12.42 29.17 -1.20
CA THR A 245 12.98 30.40 -0.60
C THR A 245 13.53 31.38 -1.66
N ALA A 246 14.09 30.83 -2.75
CA ALA A 246 14.53 31.70 -3.85
C ALA A 246 13.35 32.43 -4.53
N LEU A 247 12.21 31.74 -4.72
CA LEU A 247 11.00 32.35 -5.26
C LEU A 247 10.42 33.40 -4.30
N GLU A 248 10.32 33.08 -3.00
CA GLU A 248 9.88 34.02 -1.97
C GLU A 248 10.70 35.32 -2.00
N ARG A 249 12.02 35.20 -2.16
CA ARG A 249 12.92 36.38 -2.27
C ARG A 249 12.60 37.24 -3.50
N VAL A 250 12.30 36.62 -4.64
CA VAL A 250 11.91 37.38 -5.85
C VAL A 250 10.57 38.09 -5.65
N LEU A 251 9.62 37.45 -5.02
CA LEU A 251 8.32 38.06 -4.74
C LEU A 251 8.45 39.23 -3.77
N ALA A 252 9.25 39.08 -2.71
CA ALA A 252 9.56 40.18 -1.79
C ALA A 252 10.26 41.37 -2.49
N LEU A 253 11.16 41.10 -3.44
CA LEU A 253 11.78 42.12 -4.28
C LEU A 253 10.79 42.79 -5.22
N HIS A 254 9.84 42.00 -5.76
CA HIS A 254 8.77 42.54 -6.59
C HIS A 254 7.87 43.48 -5.77
N ASP A 255 7.42 43.06 -4.60
CA ASP A 255 6.58 43.88 -3.73
C ASP A 255 7.25 45.17 -3.30
N ALA A 256 8.57 45.15 -3.04
CA ALA A 256 9.33 46.30 -2.60
C ALA A 256 9.76 47.26 -3.75
N GLN A 257 9.99 46.73 -4.95
CA GLN A 257 10.66 47.46 -6.02
C GLN A 257 10.03 47.23 -7.42
N GLU A 258 8.88 46.56 -7.51
CA GLU A 258 8.18 46.27 -8.78
C GLU A 258 9.08 45.51 -9.77
N LEU A 259 9.95 44.61 -9.26
CA LEU A 259 10.99 43.94 -10.05
C LEU A 259 10.44 43.25 -11.32
N LEU A 260 9.31 42.59 -11.22
CA LEU A 260 8.70 41.82 -12.33
C LEU A 260 7.97 42.69 -13.33
N ASP A 261 7.78 44.02 -13.03
CA ASP A 261 7.13 44.99 -13.93
C ASP A 261 8.16 45.82 -14.70
N ARG A 262 9.46 45.62 -14.38
CA ARG A 262 10.54 46.30 -15.08
C ARG A 262 10.85 45.63 -16.42
N ASP A 263 11.55 46.33 -17.28
CA ASP A 263 12.02 45.85 -18.59
C ASP A 263 13.14 44.78 -18.45
N VAL A 264 12.78 43.66 -17.79
CA VAL A 264 13.65 42.51 -17.52
C VAL A 264 13.14 41.31 -18.29
N LEU A 265 14.03 40.62 -19.02
CA LEU A 265 13.72 39.36 -19.72
C LEU A 265 13.81 38.14 -18.79
N ARG A 266 14.75 38.20 -17.85
CA ARG A 266 15.05 37.05 -17.00
C ARG A 266 15.59 37.49 -15.65
N VAL A 267 15.10 36.81 -14.60
CA VAL A 267 15.62 36.88 -13.24
C VAL A 267 16.30 35.56 -12.94
N ASP A 268 17.61 35.54 -12.82
CA ASP A 268 18.39 34.32 -12.63
C ASP A 268 18.89 34.23 -11.18
N LEU A 269 18.41 33.21 -10.45
CA LEU A 269 18.77 32.91 -9.07
C LEU A 269 19.52 31.58 -8.94
N ARG A 270 20.00 31.02 -10.05
CA ARG A 270 20.72 29.74 -10.07
C ARG A 270 22.01 29.76 -9.27
N ASP A 271 22.61 30.95 -9.15
CA ASP A 271 23.65 31.23 -8.18
C ASP A 271 22.97 31.71 -6.90
N GLY A 272 22.95 30.89 -5.84
CA GLY A 272 22.21 31.18 -4.61
C GLY A 272 22.60 32.45 -3.90
N GLU A 273 23.79 33.00 -4.16
CA GLU A 273 24.32 34.21 -3.56
C GLU A 273 23.94 35.49 -4.31
N ARG A 274 23.69 35.39 -5.63
CA ARG A 274 23.50 36.55 -6.52
C ARG A 274 22.25 36.43 -7.37
N THR A 275 21.45 37.48 -7.36
CA THR A 275 20.35 37.65 -8.31
C THR A 275 20.88 38.38 -9.56
N VAL A 276 20.87 37.72 -10.71
CA VAL A 276 21.30 38.30 -11.97
C VAL A 276 20.09 38.68 -12.80
N LEU A 277 20.04 39.92 -13.26
CA LEU A 277 18.96 40.41 -14.12
C LEU A 277 19.44 40.52 -15.56
N GLN A 278 18.70 39.92 -16.47
CA GLN A 278 18.89 40.13 -17.91
C GLN A 278 17.87 41.16 -18.37
N LEU A 279 18.36 42.33 -18.76
CA LEU A 279 17.53 43.42 -19.29
C LEU A 279 17.04 43.15 -20.68
N THR A 280 15.92 43.76 -21.06
CA THR A 280 15.46 43.78 -22.44
C THR A 280 16.46 44.59 -23.32
N PRO A 281 16.50 44.35 -24.66
CA PRO A 281 17.37 45.14 -25.54
C PRO A 281 17.11 46.64 -25.47
N GLN A 282 15.85 47.03 -25.22
CA GLN A 282 15.46 48.42 -25.05
C GLN A 282 16.04 49.02 -23.76
N ALA A 283 15.82 48.33 -22.61
CA ALA A 283 16.36 48.75 -21.33
C ALA A 283 17.90 48.81 -21.34
N LEU A 284 18.55 47.89 -22.05
CA LEU A 284 20.01 47.90 -22.20
C LEU A 284 20.52 49.12 -22.99
N THR A 285 19.78 49.51 -24.05
CA THR A 285 20.13 50.71 -24.85
C THR A 285 19.94 51.96 -24.00
N GLU A 286 18.87 52.08 -23.26
CA GLU A 286 18.60 53.23 -22.39
C GLU A 286 19.64 53.33 -21.23
N LEU A 287 20.00 52.20 -20.64
CA LEU A 287 21.05 52.18 -19.61
C LEU A 287 22.42 52.65 -20.17
N ARG A 288 22.78 52.27 -21.38
CA ARG A 288 24.01 52.73 -22.03
C ARG A 288 23.96 54.22 -22.27
N ARG A 289 22.85 54.73 -22.79
CA ARG A 289 22.65 56.16 -23.02
C ARG A 289 22.76 56.98 -21.75
N MET A 290 22.16 56.51 -20.65
CA MET A 290 22.25 57.17 -19.33
C MET A 290 23.71 57.20 -18.85
N ARG A 291 24.47 56.13 -18.99
CA ARG A 291 25.90 56.08 -18.61
C ARG A 291 26.75 57.02 -19.40
N GLU A 292 26.53 57.10 -20.74
CA GLU A 292 27.24 58.05 -21.61
C GLU A 292 26.96 59.53 -21.20
N LEU A 293 25.72 59.80 -20.79
CA LEU A 293 25.36 61.14 -20.28
C LEU A 293 26.03 61.45 -18.91
N ASP A 294 26.06 60.47 -18.01
CA ASP A 294 26.72 60.65 -16.71
C ASP A 294 28.23 60.85 -16.84
N GLU A 295 28.89 60.11 -17.74
CA GLU A 295 30.31 60.25 -18.06
C GLU A 295 30.62 61.65 -18.65
N THR A 296 29.79 62.14 -19.58
CA THR A 296 29.94 63.45 -20.19
C THR A 296 29.70 64.60 -19.20
N MET A 297 28.75 64.42 -18.26
CA MET A 297 28.50 65.40 -17.21
C MET A 297 29.58 65.40 -16.10
N GLY A 298 30.19 64.24 -15.84
CA GLY A 298 31.32 64.10 -14.92
C GLY A 298 32.58 64.76 -15.44
N GLU A 299 32.85 64.68 -16.74
CA GLU A 299 33.99 65.37 -17.39
C GLU A 299 33.83 66.89 -17.46
N GLN A 300 32.60 67.42 -17.47
CA GLN A 300 32.35 68.86 -17.50
C GLN A 300 32.44 69.53 -16.12
N ASN A 301 32.41 68.80 -15.00
CA ASN A 301 32.42 69.31 -13.64
C ASN A 301 33.75 69.03 -12.89
N GLY A 302 34.76 68.43 -13.50
CA GLY A 302 36.10 68.21 -12.98
C GLY A 302 37.13 69.12 -13.61
#